data_558e98106fb8c3423bc4b0f7bcbe3304
#
_entry.id   558e98106fb8c3423bc4b0f7bcbe3304
#
_cell.length_a   1.000
_cell.length_b   1.000
_cell.length_c   1.000
_cell.angle_alpha   90.00
_cell.angle_beta   90.00
_cell.angle_gamma   90.00
#
_symmetry.space_group_name_H-M   'P 1'
#
loop_
_entity.id
_entity.type
_entity.pdbx_description
1 polymer ?
#
loop_
_entity_poly.entity_id
_entity_poly.type
_entity_poly.pdbx_seq_one_letter_code
_entity_poly.pdbx_strand_id
1 'polypeptide(L)'
;MVMSLGVFVEMRRAAATVFFLALACGAAGAGTDNWRFDTGNDGLVTASVYATNKLITGGGALSYSPVLTIACRADGEPAWTEWLQLNDAVSASRKITMSVTIDGDNKFDESWSVGTRGRLLMRDGAEAIKRLVPANRLLLSWRFGLLSGRGQADFDLAGFGEAVRQIAGNCKTDPP
;
A
#
# COMPACT_ATOMS: atom_id res chain seq x y z
N MET A 1 -21.57 -23.43 89.65
CA MET A 1 -20.67 -24.39 89.03
C MET A 1 -21.36 -24.92 87.77
N VAL A 2 -21.25 -24.23 86.65
CA VAL A 2 -21.75 -24.71 85.34
C VAL A 2 -20.81 -24.15 84.30
N MET A 3 -20.06 -25.03 83.64
CA MET A 3 -19.18 -24.76 82.54
C MET A 3 -20.01 -24.53 81.26
N SER A 4 -19.82 -23.39 80.54
CA SER A 4 -20.35 -23.16 79.27
C SER A 4 -19.23 -23.33 78.25
N LEU A 5 -19.38 -24.32 77.35
CA LEU A 5 -18.50 -24.59 76.21
C LEU A 5 -18.87 -23.62 75.06
N GLY A 6 -17.95 -22.74 74.70
CA GLY A 6 -18.09 -21.91 73.51
C GLY A 6 -17.53 -22.62 72.24
N VAL A 7 -18.39 -22.87 71.30
CA VAL A 7 -18.01 -23.42 69.97
C VAL A 7 -17.55 -22.29 69.11
N PHE A 8 -16.27 -22.26 68.72
CA PHE A 8 -15.72 -21.37 67.69
C PHE A 8 -15.98 -21.99 66.32
N VAL A 9 -16.82 -21.32 65.51
CA VAL A 9 -16.99 -21.63 64.07
C VAL A 9 -15.99 -20.81 63.29
N GLU A 10 -14.95 -21.47 62.81
CA GLU A 10 -14.03 -20.86 61.86
C GLU A 10 -14.66 -20.77 60.46
N MET A 11 -14.94 -19.55 60.03
CA MET A 11 -15.47 -19.22 58.70
C MET A 11 -14.28 -19.09 57.72
N ARG A 12 -13.94 -20.18 57.00
CA ARG A 12 -12.95 -20.17 55.93
C ARG A 12 -13.51 -19.34 54.74
N ARG A 13 -12.93 -18.15 54.53
CA ARG A 13 -13.16 -17.34 53.34
C ARG A 13 -12.35 -17.95 52.20
N ALA A 14 -13.02 -18.59 51.26
CA ALA A 14 -12.45 -18.98 49.97
C ALA A 14 -12.32 -17.73 49.09
N ALA A 15 -11.09 -17.27 48.87
CA ALA A 15 -10.79 -16.21 47.89
C ALA A 15 -10.79 -16.85 46.49
N ALA A 16 -11.84 -16.59 45.71
CA ALA A 16 -11.88 -16.95 44.31
C ALA A 16 -11.02 -15.95 43.50
N THR A 17 -9.82 -16.39 43.12
CA THR A 17 -8.95 -15.64 42.23
C THR A 17 -9.47 -15.79 40.80
N VAL A 18 -10.15 -14.76 40.31
CA VAL A 18 -10.57 -14.69 38.91
C VAL A 18 -9.36 -14.33 38.06
N PHE A 19 -8.81 -15.28 37.31
CA PHE A 19 -7.76 -15.10 36.34
C PHE A 19 -8.40 -14.47 35.07
N PHE A 20 -8.24 -13.17 34.90
CA PHE A 20 -8.55 -12.50 33.61
C PHE A 20 -7.47 -12.89 32.60
N LEU A 21 -7.77 -13.84 31.70
CA LEU A 21 -7.00 -14.06 30.49
C LEU A 21 -7.28 -12.88 29.55
N ALA A 22 -6.38 -11.91 29.53
CA ALA A 22 -6.36 -10.90 28.47
C ALA A 22 -5.94 -11.60 27.16
N LEU A 23 -6.92 -11.92 26.30
CA LEU A 23 -6.63 -12.23 24.90
C LEU A 23 -6.05 -10.98 24.27
N ALA A 24 -4.74 -10.89 24.16
CA ALA A 24 -4.06 -9.96 23.26
C ALA A 24 -4.39 -10.43 21.84
N CYS A 25 -5.44 -9.85 21.22
CA CYS A 25 -5.60 -9.86 19.77
C CYS A 25 -4.39 -9.13 19.21
N GLY A 26 -3.32 -9.85 18.88
CA GLY A 26 -2.25 -9.36 18.06
C GLY A 26 -2.87 -9.01 16.71
N ALA A 27 -2.96 -7.72 16.38
CA ALA A 27 -3.19 -7.29 15.01
C ALA A 27 -2.07 -7.94 14.18
N ALA A 28 -2.42 -8.95 13.38
CA ALA A 28 -1.53 -9.46 12.35
C ALA A 28 -1.25 -8.27 11.42
N GLY A 29 -0.09 -7.64 11.60
CA GLY A 29 0.37 -6.61 10.68
C GLY A 29 0.38 -7.22 9.29
N ALA A 30 -0.34 -6.63 8.35
CA ALA A 30 -0.25 -7.01 6.94
C ALA A 30 1.24 -6.91 6.56
N GLY A 31 1.86 -8.05 6.28
CA GLY A 31 3.27 -8.10 5.92
C GLY A 31 3.50 -7.37 4.59
N THR A 32 4.72 -6.88 4.40
CA THR A 32 5.15 -6.23 3.14
C THR A 32 5.54 -7.24 2.06
N ASP A 33 5.14 -8.51 2.20
CA ASP A 33 5.59 -9.63 1.38
C ASP A 33 5.38 -9.43 -0.13
N ASN A 34 4.38 -8.63 -0.52
CA ASN A 34 4.09 -8.28 -1.92
C ASN A 34 4.97 -7.13 -2.44
N TRP A 35 5.63 -6.37 -1.54
CA TRP A 35 6.39 -5.17 -1.89
C TRP A 35 7.87 -5.48 -2.05
N ARG A 36 8.45 -5.05 -3.15
CA ARG A 36 9.88 -5.18 -3.44
C ARG A 36 10.56 -3.84 -3.23
N PHE A 37 11.52 -3.81 -2.33
CA PHE A 37 12.29 -2.61 -2.00
C PHE A 37 13.58 -2.54 -2.79
N ASP A 38 13.94 -1.34 -3.21
CA ASP A 38 15.23 -1.05 -3.84
C ASP A 38 15.73 0.32 -3.40
N THR A 39 17.05 0.48 -3.38
CA THR A 39 17.71 1.75 -3.05
C THR A 39 18.77 2.02 -4.10
N GLY A 40 18.52 3.03 -4.91
CA GLY A 40 19.46 3.50 -5.94
C GLY A 40 20.65 4.24 -5.33
N ASN A 41 21.75 4.24 -6.07
CA ASN A 41 22.98 4.95 -5.67
C ASN A 41 22.81 6.48 -5.65
N ASP A 42 21.72 6.99 -6.23
CA ASP A 42 21.34 8.41 -6.33
C ASP A 42 20.38 8.86 -5.22
N GLY A 43 20.31 8.12 -4.11
CA GLY A 43 19.42 8.43 -2.99
C GLY A 43 17.93 8.16 -3.25
N LEU A 44 17.61 7.51 -4.37
CA LEU A 44 16.25 7.09 -4.68
C LEU A 44 15.90 5.81 -3.92
N VAL A 45 14.86 5.87 -3.08
CA VAL A 45 14.33 4.72 -2.35
C VAL A 45 12.98 4.36 -2.93
N THR A 46 12.76 3.10 -3.26
CA THR A 46 11.53 2.64 -3.92
C THR A 46 10.93 1.41 -3.24
N ALA A 47 9.60 1.27 -3.36
CA ALA A 47 8.90 0.02 -3.14
C ALA A 47 7.94 -0.21 -4.31
N SER A 48 7.93 -1.43 -4.83
CA SER A 48 7.19 -1.80 -6.03
C SER A 48 6.30 -3.01 -5.80
N VAL A 49 5.13 -3.01 -6.43
CA VAL A 49 4.18 -4.14 -6.43
C VAL A 49 3.71 -4.41 -7.87
N TYR A 50 3.53 -5.69 -8.21
CA TYR A 50 2.99 -6.09 -9.50
C TYR A 50 1.47 -6.08 -9.48
N ALA A 51 0.86 -5.69 -10.62
CA ALA A 51 -0.57 -5.87 -10.80
C ALA A 51 -0.95 -7.36 -10.68
N THR A 52 -2.10 -7.62 -10.08
CA THR A 52 -2.66 -8.96 -9.92
C THR A 52 -3.18 -9.55 -11.24
N ASN A 53 -3.53 -8.66 -12.18
CA ASN A 53 -3.91 -9.04 -13.54
C ASN A 53 -2.76 -8.84 -14.52
N LYS A 54 -2.94 -9.43 -15.72
CA LYS A 54 -1.99 -9.28 -16.85
C LYS A 54 -2.61 -8.48 -17.98
N LEU A 55 -1.78 -7.71 -18.64
CA LEU A 55 -2.07 -7.08 -19.93
C LEU A 55 -1.42 -7.90 -21.05
N ILE A 56 -2.07 -7.90 -22.21
CA ILE A 56 -1.50 -8.47 -23.42
C ILE A 56 -0.86 -7.33 -24.20
N THR A 57 0.38 -7.49 -24.67
CA THR A 57 1.06 -6.49 -25.50
C THR A 57 0.27 -6.21 -26.78
N GLY A 58 0.42 -5.01 -27.34
CA GLY A 58 -0.29 -4.60 -28.54
C GLY A 58 -0.06 -5.52 -29.75
N GLY A 59 1.02 -6.31 -29.76
CA GLY A 59 1.27 -7.37 -30.77
C GLY A 59 0.62 -8.72 -30.45
N GLY A 60 -0.06 -8.87 -29.31
CA GLY A 60 -0.76 -10.11 -28.93
C GLY A 60 0.14 -11.29 -28.51
N ALA A 61 1.46 -11.13 -28.60
CA ALA A 61 2.41 -12.24 -28.44
C ALA A 61 2.81 -12.50 -26.97
N LEU A 62 2.80 -11.47 -26.14
CA LEU A 62 3.30 -11.56 -24.76
C LEU A 62 2.31 -10.94 -23.79
N SER A 63 2.25 -11.50 -22.58
CA SER A 63 1.54 -10.90 -21.48
C SER A 63 2.50 -10.40 -20.41
N TYR A 64 2.15 -9.32 -19.71
CA TYR A 64 2.92 -8.75 -18.62
C TYR A 64 2.01 -8.21 -17.51
N SER A 65 2.55 -8.11 -16.30
CA SER A 65 1.88 -7.40 -15.21
C SER A 65 2.47 -6.00 -15.10
N PRO A 66 1.67 -4.93 -15.16
CA PRO A 66 2.10 -3.58 -14.81
C PRO A 66 2.70 -3.53 -13.41
N VAL A 67 3.60 -2.57 -13.19
CA VAL A 67 4.26 -2.38 -11.88
C VAL A 67 3.90 -1.01 -11.34
N LEU A 68 3.34 -0.98 -10.13
CA LEU A 68 3.16 0.23 -9.35
C LEU A 68 4.37 0.39 -8.46
N THR A 69 4.97 1.57 -8.45
CA THR A 69 6.12 1.90 -7.61
C THR A 69 5.83 3.19 -6.87
N ILE A 70 6.09 3.19 -5.58
CA ILE A 70 6.23 4.42 -4.80
C ILE A 70 7.70 4.71 -4.58
N ALA A 71 8.07 5.96 -4.68
CA ALA A 71 9.45 6.40 -4.60
C ALA A 71 9.59 7.64 -3.73
N CYS A 72 10.69 7.73 -3.02
CA CYS A 72 11.14 8.93 -2.35
C CYS A 72 12.58 9.21 -2.74
N ARG A 73 12.91 10.46 -3.06
CA ARG A 73 14.27 10.91 -3.31
C ARG A 73 14.74 11.71 -2.10
N ALA A 74 15.89 11.29 -1.53
CA ALA A 74 16.45 11.89 -0.32
C ALA A 74 17.35 13.11 -0.60
N ASP A 75 17.78 13.32 -1.86
CA ASP A 75 18.69 14.42 -2.22
C ASP A 75 17.93 15.74 -2.29
N GLY A 76 18.17 16.64 -1.33
CA GLY A 76 17.48 17.93 -1.20
C GLY A 76 16.21 17.82 -0.36
N GLU A 77 15.13 18.51 -0.78
CA GLU A 77 13.82 18.32 -0.16
C GLU A 77 13.26 16.95 -0.56
N PRO A 78 12.84 16.11 0.40
CA PRO A 78 12.30 14.80 0.10
C PRO A 78 11.10 14.89 -0.86
N ALA A 79 11.21 14.24 -1.99
CA ALA A 79 10.18 14.26 -3.03
C ALA A 79 9.57 12.87 -3.20
N TRP A 80 8.25 12.79 -3.03
CA TRP A 80 7.48 11.57 -3.23
C TRP A 80 6.91 11.51 -4.64
N THR A 81 6.93 10.32 -5.23
CA THR A 81 6.39 10.07 -6.57
C THR A 81 5.75 8.69 -6.63
N GLU A 82 4.61 8.59 -7.29
CA GLU A 82 3.94 7.35 -7.66
C GLU A 82 4.19 7.08 -9.14
N TRP A 83 4.60 5.87 -9.51
CA TRP A 83 4.88 5.47 -10.90
C TRP A 83 4.08 4.24 -11.28
N LEU A 84 3.55 4.26 -12.49
CA LEU A 84 3.02 3.07 -13.16
C LEU A 84 3.92 2.76 -14.36
N GLN A 85 4.56 1.59 -14.33
CA GLN A 85 5.42 1.12 -15.41
C GLN A 85 4.67 0.14 -16.31
N LEU A 86 4.74 0.38 -17.62
CA LEU A 86 4.09 -0.39 -18.67
C LEU A 86 5.13 -0.93 -19.66
N ASN A 87 4.82 -2.06 -20.32
CA ASN A 87 5.60 -2.54 -21.46
C ASN A 87 5.16 -1.86 -22.77
N ASP A 88 3.88 -1.53 -22.91
CA ASP A 88 3.36 -0.82 -24.06
C ASP A 88 3.29 0.67 -23.81
N ALA A 89 3.68 1.47 -24.81
CA ALA A 89 3.67 2.91 -24.70
C ALA A 89 2.24 3.47 -24.86
N VAL A 90 1.92 4.48 -24.06
CA VAL A 90 0.75 5.33 -24.30
C VAL A 90 1.08 6.38 -25.37
N SER A 91 0.10 6.73 -26.19
CA SER A 91 0.28 7.72 -27.27
C SER A 91 0.25 9.18 -26.80
N ALA A 92 0.03 9.43 -25.49
CA ALA A 92 0.03 10.77 -24.94
C ALA A 92 1.47 11.31 -24.80
N SER A 93 1.67 12.60 -25.10
CA SER A 93 3.00 13.19 -25.12
C SER A 93 3.48 13.79 -23.80
N ARG A 94 2.56 14.25 -22.95
CA ARG A 94 2.90 14.91 -21.67
C ARG A 94 2.07 14.44 -20.50
N LYS A 95 0.76 14.36 -20.67
CA LYS A 95 -0.20 13.97 -19.63
C LYS A 95 -1.23 13.02 -20.17
N ILE A 96 -1.71 12.14 -19.32
CA ILE A 96 -2.78 11.20 -19.59
C ILE A 96 -3.82 11.27 -18.47
N THR A 97 -5.08 11.10 -18.81
CA THR A 97 -6.15 10.91 -17.84
C THR A 97 -6.16 9.45 -17.40
N MET A 98 -5.96 9.24 -16.11
CA MET A 98 -6.05 7.96 -15.44
C MET A 98 -7.37 7.90 -14.69
N SER A 99 -8.19 6.92 -14.96
CA SER A 99 -9.37 6.64 -14.14
C SER A 99 -8.95 5.75 -12.98
N VAL A 100 -9.30 6.16 -11.78
CA VAL A 100 -8.87 5.55 -10.51
C VAL A 100 -10.08 5.08 -9.74
N THR A 101 -9.98 3.88 -9.17
CA THR A 101 -10.95 3.35 -8.19
C THR A 101 -10.15 2.79 -7.01
N ILE A 102 -10.46 3.23 -5.80
CA ILE A 102 -9.83 2.79 -4.56
C ILE A 102 -10.88 2.00 -3.77
N ASP A 103 -10.54 0.79 -3.34
CA ASP A 103 -11.39 -0.13 -2.55
C ASP A 103 -12.80 -0.38 -3.15
N GLY A 104 -12.95 -0.17 -4.45
CA GLY A 104 -14.25 -0.32 -5.13
C GLY A 104 -15.18 0.88 -5.04
N ASP A 105 -14.71 1.99 -4.48
CA ASP A 105 -15.45 3.25 -4.38
C ASP A 105 -15.75 3.89 -5.75
N ASN A 106 -16.37 5.07 -5.72
CA ASN A 106 -16.67 5.82 -6.93
C ASN A 106 -15.40 6.12 -7.74
N LYS A 107 -15.49 5.81 -9.02
CA LYS A 107 -14.44 6.09 -9.98
C LYS A 107 -14.26 7.59 -10.16
N PHE A 108 -13.01 8.04 -10.15
CA PHE A 108 -12.63 9.43 -10.42
C PHE A 108 -11.44 9.49 -11.37
N ASP A 109 -11.20 10.66 -11.97
CA ASP A 109 -10.13 10.85 -12.94
C ASP A 109 -8.99 11.67 -12.33
N GLU A 110 -7.75 11.24 -12.59
CA GLU A 110 -6.52 11.91 -12.21
C GLU A 110 -5.68 12.23 -13.46
N SER A 111 -4.89 13.29 -13.38
CA SER A 111 -3.93 13.65 -14.43
C SER A 111 -2.55 13.11 -14.06
N TRP A 112 -2.00 12.22 -14.87
CA TRP A 112 -0.67 11.65 -14.69
C TRP A 112 0.28 12.16 -15.78
N SER A 113 1.52 12.43 -15.41
CA SER A 113 2.59 12.81 -16.34
C SER A 113 3.09 11.59 -17.10
N VAL A 114 3.42 11.78 -18.38
CA VAL A 114 3.97 10.74 -19.24
C VAL A 114 5.48 10.90 -19.31
N GLY A 115 6.21 9.96 -18.78
CA GLY A 115 7.66 9.90 -18.81
C GLY A 115 8.18 8.96 -19.88
N THR A 116 9.40 8.53 -19.70
CA THR A 116 10.27 7.78 -20.59
C THR A 116 9.56 6.94 -21.67
N ARG A 117 9.58 7.42 -22.91
CA ARG A 117 9.04 6.74 -24.10
C ARG A 117 7.57 6.31 -24.00
N GLY A 118 6.77 7.00 -23.16
CA GLY A 118 5.36 6.68 -22.98
C GLY A 118 5.08 5.43 -22.14
N ARG A 119 6.10 4.82 -21.50
CA ARG A 119 5.97 3.60 -20.72
C ARG A 119 6.00 3.81 -19.22
N LEU A 120 6.29 5.02 -18.78
CA LEU A 120 6.27 5.41 -17.38
C LEU A 120 5.23 6.51 -17.21
N LEU A 121 4.23 6.25 -16.36
CA LEU A 121 3.22 7.22 -15.98
C LEU A 121 3.48 7.62 -14.53
N MET A 122 3.50 8.93 -14.23
CA MET A 122 3.97 9.43 -12.94
C MET A 122 2.97 10.43 -12.35
N ARG A 123 2.89 10.40 -11.04
CA ARG A 123 2.18 11.38 -10.24
C ARG A 123 3.07 11.80 -9.08
N ASP A 124 3.42 13.09 -9.05
CA ASP A 124 4.30 13.65 -8.05
C ASP A 124 3.53 14.15 -6.82
N GLY A 125 4.23 14.19 -5.70
CA GLY A 125 3.79 14.78 -4.45
C GLY A 125 3.29 13.78 -3.41
N ALA A 126 3.40 14.18 -2.15
CA ALA A 126 3.01 13.40 -0.99
C ALA A 126 1.53 12.97 -1.03
N GLU A 127 0.64 13.82 -1.54
CA GLU A 127 -0.79 13.53 -1.66
C GLU A 127 -1.08 12.35 -2.61
N ALA A 128 -0.18 12.10 -3.59
CA ALA A 128 -0.28 10.94 -4.46
C ALA A 128 -0.16 9.63 -3.66
N ILE A 129 0.69 9.62 -2.64
CA ILE A 129 0.93 8.46 -1.77
C ILE A 129 -0.11 8.38 -0.66
N LYS A 130 -0.37 9.51 0.01
CA LYS A 130 -1.26 9.61 1.17
C LYS A 130 -2.64 9.02 0.94
N ARG A 131 -3.23 9.26 -0.24
CA ARG A 131 -4.57 8.75 -0.58
C ARG A 131 -4.65 7.22 -0.61
N LEU A 132 -3.51 6.53 -0.78
CA LEU A 132 -3.43 5.07 -0.84
C LEU A 132 -3.12 4.42 0.52
N VAL A 133 -2.67 5.20 1.51
CA VAL A 133 -2.27 4.65 2.82
C VAL A 133 -3.40 3.83 3.50
N PRO A 134 -4.67 4.29 3.51
CA PRO A 134 -5.76 3.52 4.10
C PRO A 134 -6.34 2.43 3.18
N ALA A 135 -5.87 2.35 1.91
CA ALA A 135 -6.48 1.51 0.89
C ALA A 135 -5.95 0.08 0.90
N ASN A 136 -6.81 -0.87 0.51
CA ASN A 136 -6.45 -2.28 0.31
C ASN A 136 -6.31 -2.64 -1.17
N ARG A 137 -6.97 -1.89 -2.06
CA ARG A 137 -6.99 -2.17 -3.48
C ARG A 137 -6.99 -0.90 -4.31
N LEU A 138 -6.20 -0.89 -5.38
CA LEU A 138 -6.14 0.19 -6.35
C LEU A 138 -6.41 -0.37 -7.75
N LEU A 139 -7.42 0.17 -8.42
CA LEU A 139 -7.70 -0.11 -9.83
C LEU A 139 -7.40 1.12 -10.66
N LEU A 140 -6.45 1.01 -11.57
CA LEU A 140 -6.09 2.05 -12.54
C LEU A 140 -6.57 1.65 -13.93
N SER A 141 -7.17 2.58 -14.68
CA SER A 141 -7.49 2.35 -16.10
C SER A 141 -7.18 3.56 -16.95
N TRP A 142 -6.69 3.32 -18.16
CA TRP A 142 -6.24 4.34 -19.10
C TRP A 142 -6.53 3.95 -20.54
N ARG A 143 -6.28 4.88 -21.47
CA ARG A 143 -6.26 4.60 -22.89
C ARG A 143 -4.82 4.60 -23.40
N PHE A 144 -4.42 3.57 -24.15
CA PHE A 144 -3.13 3.56 -24.84
C PHE A 144 -3.07 4.58 -25.98
N GLY A 145 -4.19 4.85 -26.62
CA GLY A 145 -4.38 5.82 -27.70
C GLY A 145 -5.82 5.82 -28.18
N LEU A 146 -6.11 6.60 -29.23
CA LEU A 146 -7.47 6.69 -29.79
C LEU A 146 -7.99 5.33 -30.27
N LEU A 147 -7.12 4.55 -30.91
CA LEU A 147 -7.47 3.25 -31.52
C LEU A 147 -6.81 2.05 -30.81
N SER A 148 -5.91 2.28 -29.87
CA SER A 148 -5.06 1.23 -29.25
C SER A 148 -5.71 0.55 -28.04
N GLY A 149 -6.98 0.83 -27.76
CA GLY A 149 -7.70 0.18 -26.69
C GLY A 149 -7.45 0.79 -25.31
N ARG A 150 -7.92 0.07 -24.28
CA ARG A 150 -7.79 0.46 -22.86
C ARG A 150 -6.89 -0.53 -22.13
N GLY A 151 -6.09 0.00 -21.22
CA GLY A 151 -5.38 -0.77 -20.20
C GLY A 151 -6.09 -0.66 -18.86
N GLN A 152 -5.94 -1.70 -18.05
CA GLN A 152 -6.40 -1.74 -16.68
C GLN A 152 -5.42 -2.53 -15.83
N ALA A 153 -5.02 -1.99 -14.70
CA ALA A 153 -4.15 -2.65 -13.73
C ALA A 153 -4.83 -2.64 -12.36
N ASP A 154 -4.81 -3.79 -11.70
CA ASP A 154 -5.42 -4.04 -10.41
C ASP A 154 -4.32 -4.40 -9.42
N PHE A 155 -4.19 -3.64 -8.34
CA PHE A 155 -3.13 -3.79 -7.36
C PHE A 155 -3.71 -4.14 -6.00
N ASP A 156 -3.16 -5.19 -5.38
CA ASP A 156 -3.32 -5.47 -3.97
C ASP A 156 -2.36 -4.57 -3.18
N LEU A 157 -2.92 -3.70 -2.34
CA LEU A 157 -2.17 -2.75 -1.52
C LEU A 157 -1.90 -3.27 -0.10
N ALA A 158 -2.09 -4.56 0.18
CA ALA A 158 -1.74 -5.13 1.48
C ALA A 158 -0.30 -4.77 1.85
N GLY A 159 -0.09 -4.24 3.06
CA GLY A 159 1.22 -3.78 3.53
C GLY A 159 1.69 -2.43 3.01
N PHE A 160 0.89 -1.71 2.21
CA PHE A 160 1.27 -0.40 1.64
C PHE A 160 1.71 0.60 2.70
N GLY A 161 0.93 0.78 3.78
CA GLY A 161 1.28 1.71 4.86
C GLY A 161 2.63 1.38 5.53
N GLU A 162 2.99 0.10 5.66
CA GLU A 162 4.30 -0.32 6.15
C GLU A 162 5.39 -0.02 5.13
N ALA A 163 5.15 -0.30 3.85
CA ALA A 163 6.07 0.02 2.77
C ALA A 163 6.39 1.52 2.72
N VAL A 164 5.38 2.39 2.88
CA VAL A 164 5.55 3.84 2.96
C VAL A 164 6.42 4.24 4.15
N ARG A 165 6.18 3.66 5.35
CA ARG A 165 7.00 3.94 6.54
C ARG A 165 8.46 3.51 6.35
N GLN A 166 8.69 2.36 5.75
CA GLN A 166 10.05 1.86 5.47
C GLN A 166 10.79 2.77 4.48
N ILE A 167 10.12 3.21 3.40
CA ILE A 167 10.69 4.19 2.46
C ILE A 167 11.00 5.50 3.17
N ALA A 168 10.06 6.03 3.95
CA ALA A 168 10.24 7.28 4.69
C ALA A 168 11.46 7.23 5.61
N GLY A 169 11.64 6.13 6.35
CA GLY A 169 12.82 5.92 7.20
C GLY A 169 14.14 5.93 6.43
N ASN A 170 14.19 5.26 5.28
CA ASN A 170 15.38 5.23 4.42
C ASN A 170 15.63 6.58 3.72
N CYS A 171 14.55 7.31 3.40
CA CYS A 171 14.58 8.64 2.80
C CYS A 171 14.81 9.77 3.82
N LYS A 172 14.84 9.43 5.13
CA LYS A 172 14.99 10.36 6.26
C LYS A 172 13.96 11.47 6.26
N THR A 173 12.72 11.13 6.01
CA THR A 173 11.57 12.04 6.01
C THR A 173 10.40 11.41 6.76
N ASP A 174 9.40 12.23 7.11
CA ASP A 174 8.14 11.71 7.64
C ASP A 174 7.31 11.05 6.52
N PRO A 175 6.53 9.99 6.83
CA PRO A 175 5.56 9.45 5.90
C PRO A 175 4.52 10.52 5.51
N PRO A 176 4.04 10.54 4.27
CA PRO A 176 3.04 11.50 3.82
C PRO A 176 1.64 11.26 4.40
#